data_32308ef563b8b7c9e418eecf1444b4e5
#
_entry.id   32308ef563b8b7c9e418eecf1444b4e5
#
_cell.length_a   1.000
_cell.length_b   1.000
_cell.length_c   1.000
_cell.angle_alpha   90.00
_cell.angle_beta   90.00
_cell.angle_gamma   90.00
#
_symmetry.space_group_name_H-M   'P 1'
#
loop_
_entity.id
_entity.type
_entity.pdbx_description
1 polymer ?
#
loop_
_entity_poly.entity_id
_entity_poly.type
_entity_poly.pdbx_seq_one_letter_code
_entity_poly.pdbx_strand_id
1 'polypeptide(L)'
;MNAVSLERTERIWLNAYLPGVPADIEAGIEEYPSLREVFLEHLEKFRERVAYVSIGTEMTYADWRVQGIAFAAWLQGQGVKKGDRVALMMPNCLQYPICLLGTILAGAVVVNVNPLYTSHELKHLLKDSGAETVVIFENFAHTLEKVVAGSSVKRVVVAAIGDLLGTFKGAAMNFILRRVQKQVPGFNLPGAVRFNRVLKQGRALNHFPVAMNLDDLAFLQYTGGTTGDAKGVMLSHRNIIANLLQAKAWVGDQLDQDQQETNVTLLPLYHIFSLTVNCLMFMCLGGRNILIANPRDVKRVQMILRKERFNGIAGVNTLFNGLLENKAFCARDFSALRLVIAGGMATHTAVAKRWKEVTGLPIIEGYGLTECSPVVSISPINIARMREMEFTGSIGVPLPSTWVRFIREDGELADTGEQGELQVRGPQVMQGYWKRPKETAEMLDAEGWLSTGDIGVMDERGYIRLVDRKKDMILVSGFNVYPNEIEDVVAMHPGVGEVAAVGVEDGVTGERVKIIVVRKDPNLTQEQILAHCREYLTGYKVPRYVEFRTAELPKTTVGKVLRRALR
;
A
#
# COMPACT_ATOMS: atom_id res chain seq x y z
N MET A 1 33.72 -14.98 7.73
CA MET A 1 33.39 -15.43 6.37
C MET A 1 33.26 -14.20 5.49
N ASN A 2 33.97 -14.23 4.42
CA ASN A 2 34.63 -13.17 3.67
C ASN A 2 33.75 -12.10 3.03
N ALA A 3 34.32 -10.87 2.97
CA ALA A 3 33.90 -9.72 2.14
C ALA A 3 33.75 -10.02 0.62
N VAL A 4 33.90 -11.26 0.22
CA VAL A 4 33.91 -11.76 -1.17
C VAL A 4 32.50 -11.86 -1.78
N SER A 5 31.40 -11.81 -0.96
CA SER A 5 30.03 -11.99 -1.49
C SER A 5 29.39 -10.70 -2.02
N LEU A 6 29.91 -9.53 -1.65
CA LEU A 6 29.38 -8.24 -2.14
C LEU A 6 29.92 -7.87 -3.54
N GLU A 7 31.11 -8.34 -3.90
CA GLU A 7 31.76 -8.02 -5.19
C GLU A 7 31.13 -8.74 -6.40
N ARG A 8 30.31 -9.77 -6.19
CA ARG A 8 29.67 -10.52 -7.31
C ARG A 8 28.35 -9.96 -7.82
N THR A 9 27.73 -9.01 -7.12
CA THR A 9 26.50 -8.42 -7.60
C THR A 9 26.79 -7.04 -8.19
N GLU A 10 27.25 -7.01 -9.44
CA GLU A 10 27.30 -5.75 -10.18
C GLU A 10 25.88 -5.17 -10.24
N ARG A 11 25.74 -3.89 -9.89
CA ARG A 11 24.44 -3.17 -9.97
C ARG A 11 24.13 -2.80 -11.42
N ILE A 12 23.98 -3.82 -12.29
CA ILE A 12 23.76 -3.65 -13.73
C ILE A 12 22.55 -2.75 -14.04
N TRP A 13 21.55 -2.73 -13.15
CA TRP A 13 20.34 -1.90 -13.27
C TRP A 13 20.60 -0.40 -13.23
N LEU A 14 21.74 0.06 -12.74
CA LEU A 14 22.10 1.48 -12.75
C LEU A 14 22.18 2.04 -14.18
N ASN A 15 22.48 1.19 -15.17
CA ASN A 15 22.47 1.58 -16.57
C ASN A 15 21.07 1.95 -17.10
N ALA A 16 20.00 1.52 -16.43
CA ALA A 16 18.63 1.84 -16.77
C ALA A 16 18.10 3.10 -16.05
N TYR A 17 18.89 3.69 -15.15
CA TYR A 17 18.49 4.91 -14.47
C TYR A 17 18.43 6.09 -15.43
N LEU A 18 17.41 6.94 -15.26
CA LEU A 18 17.33 8.18 -16.01
C LEU A 18 18.40 9.17 -15.53
N PRO A 19 18.86 10.07 -16.42
CA PRO A 19 19.78 11.14 -16.03
C PRO A 19 19.27 11.93 -14.80
N GLY A 20 20.15 12.16 -13.84
CA GLY A 20 19.82 12.86 -12.59
C GLY A 20 19.37 11.97 -11.43
N VAL A 21 19.01 10.70 -11.69
CA VAL A 21 18.70 9.74 -10.61
C VAL A 21 20.01 9.24 -9.99
N PRO A 22 20.26 9.49 -8.68
CA PRO A 22 21.49 9.05 -8.03
C PRO A 22 21.50 7.54 -7.84
N ALA A 23 22.68 6.94 -7.81
CA ALA A 23 22.85 5.53 -7.46
C ALA A 23 22.54 5.26 -5.98
N ASP A 24 22.82 6.23 -5.11
CA ASP A 24 22.77 6.10 -3.67
C ASP A 24 22.18 7.37 -3.01
N ILE A 25 21.48 7.20 -1.87
CA ILE A 25 20.76 8.29 -1.19
C ILE A 25 21.10 8.40 0.32
N GLU A 26 22.11 7.67 0.79
CA GLU A 26 22.47 7.60 2.20
C GLU A 26 22.79 8.99 2.79
N ALA A 27 23.52 9.83 2.05
CA ALA A 27 23.87 11.16 2.51
C ALA A 27 22.60 12.00 2.80
N GLY A 28 21.57 11.90 1.96
CA GLY A 28 20.32 12.61 2.16
C GLY A 28 19.50 12.09 3.35
N ILE A 29 19.66 10.81 3.73
CA ILE A 29 19.00 10.26 4.94
C ILE A 29 19.57 10.95 6.18
N GLU A 30 20.89 11.09 6.26
CA GLU A 30 21.57 11.65 7.43
C GLU A 30 21.32 13.17 7.62
N GLU A 31 20.77 13.86 6.62
CA GLU A 31 20.34 15.24 6.75
C GLU A 31 19.15 15.44 7.70
N TYR A 32 18.37 14.35 7.93
CA TYR A 32 17.18 14.38 8.77
C TYR A 32 17.38 13.56 10.06
N PRO A 33 17.33 14.19 11.23
CA PRO A 33 17.36 13.45 12.50
C PRO A 33 16.18 12.48 12.69
N SER A 34 15.01 12.82 12.12
CA SER A 34 13.82 11.99 12.15
C SER A 34 12.79 12.41 11.09
N LEU A 35 11.74 11.61 10.91
CA LEU A 35 10.62 11.94 10.03
C LEU A 35 9.89 13.24 10.45
N ARG A 36 10.01 13.67 11.70
CA ARG A 36 9.47 14.96 12.18
C ARG A 36 10.02 16.12 11.38
N GLU A 37 11.33 16.17 11.15
CA GLU A 37 11.99 17.26 10.43
C GLU A 37 11.54 17.30 8.98
N VAL A 38 11.40 16.13 8.35
CA VAL A 38 10.83 16.01 6.99
C VAL A 38 9.42 16.62 6.94
N PHE A 39 8.57 16.29 7.91
CA PHE A 39 7.23 16.89 7.98
C PHE A 39 7.28 18.40 8.14
N LEU A 40 8.03 18.89 9.14
CA LEU A 40 8.04 20.31 9.47
C LEU A 40 8.59 21.19 8.33
N GLU A 41 9.62 20.73 7.65
CA GLU A 41 10.19 21.41 6.47
C GLU A 41 9.13 21.56 5.36
N HIS A 42 8.51 20.45 4.94
CA HIS A 42 7.61 20.47 3.79
C HIS A 42 6.24 21.11 4.13
N LEU A 43 5.77 20.98 5.36
CA LEU A 43 4.56 21.67 5.82
C LEU A 43 4.74 23.19 5.87
N GLU A 44 5.95 23.69 6.15
CA GLU A 44 6.24 25.12 6.09
C GLU A 44 6.49 25.59 4.65
N LYS A 45 7.28 24.81 3.87
CA LYS A 45 7.60 25.15 2.46
C LYS A 45 6.33 25.34 1.62
N PHE A 46 5.32 24.50 1.82
CA PHE A 46 4.10 24.48 1.01
C PHE A 46 2.86 24.98 1.76
N ARG A 47 3.04 25.75 2.82
CA ARG A 47 2.00 26.14 3.79
C ARG A 47 0.68 26.64 3.18
N GLU A 48 0.75 27.37 2.07
CA GLU A 48 -0.41 27.98 1.40
C GLU A 48 -1.12 27.02 0.42
N ARG A 49 -0.48 25.90 0.08
CA ARG A 49 -1.06 24.91 -0.84
C ARG A 49 -2.08 24.02 -0.12
N VAL A 50 -3.05 23.53 -0.87
CA VAL A 50 -4.01 22.53 -0.38
C VAL A 50 -3.32 21.16 -0.33
N ALA A 51 -3.26 20.53 0.85
CA ALA A 51 -2.68 19.20 1.01
C ALA A 51 -3.71 18.10 0.74
N TYR A 52 -4.91 18.24 1.27
CA TYR A 52 -5.96 17.23 1.19
C TYR A 52 -7.33 17.81 0.89
N VAL A 53 -8.13 17.03 0.16
CA VAL A 53 -9.53 17.30 -0.11
C VAL A 53 -10.37 16.10 0.26
N SER A 54 -11.43 16.30 1.03
CA SER A 54 -12.41 15.26 1.34
C SER A 54 -13.81 15.86 1.40
N ILE A 55 -14.73 15.27 0.64
CA ILE A 55 -16.15 15.71 0.58
C ILE A 55 -16.29 17.21 0.30
N GLY A 56 -15.43 17.74 -0.59
CA GLY A 56 -15.41 19.15 -0.97
C GLY A 56 -14.98 20.10 0.16
N THR A 57 -14.24 19.60 1.13
CA THR A 57 -13.55 20.40 2.15
C THR A 57 -12.05 20.26 1.92
N GLU A 58 -11.37 21.38 1.87
CA GLU A 58 -9.93 21.46 1.70
C GLU A 58 -9.24 21.64 3.04
N MET A 59 -8.03 21.10 3.15
CA MET A 59 -7.10 21.29 4.26
C MET A 59 -5.75 21.69 3.67
N THR A 60 -5.28 22.89 4.01
CA THR A 60 -3.97 23.37 3.58
C THR A 60 -2.84 22.68 4.35
N TYR A 61 -1.59 22.80 3.88
CA TYR A 61 -0.41 22.34 4.61
C TYR A 61 -0.27 23.08 5.96
N ALA A 62 -0.61 24.39 6.01
CA ALA A 62 -0.66 25.16 7.25
C ALA A 62 -1.72 24.61 8.22
N ASP A 63 -2.92 24.30 7.74
CA ASP A 63 -3.98 23.68 8.56
C ASP A 63 -3.54 22.33 9.12
N TRP A 64 -2.94 21.50 8.27
CA TRP A 64 -2.41 20.18 8.66
C TRP A 64 -1.39 20.33 9.79
N ARG A 65 -0.42 21.26 9.64
CA ARG A 65 0.59 21.54 10.67
C ARG A 65 -0.05 21.97 11.99
N VAL A 66 -0.96 22.94 11.96
CA VAL A 66 -1.63 23.47 13.17
C VAL A 66 -2.43 22.39 13.88
N GLN A 67 -3.19 21.59 13.14
CA GLN A 67 -4.01 20.52 13.72
C GLN A 67 -3.14 19.37 14.24
N GLY A 68 -2.05 19.02 13.53
CA GLY A 68 -1.10 17.98 13.97
C GLY A 68 -0.39 18.37 15.25
N ILE A 69 0.07 19.62 15.37
CA ILE A 69 0.65 20.16 16.62
C ILE A 69 -0.36 20.11 17.77
N ALA A 70 -1.62 20.49 17.53
CA ALA A 70 -2.67 20.41 18.53
C ALA A 70 -2.91 18.95 19.00
N PHE A 71 -2.92 17.99 18.05
CA PHE A 71 -3.06 16.58 18.38
C PHE A 71 -1.86 16.06 19.19
N ALA A 72 -0.63 16.45 18.82
CA ALA A 72 0.58 16.09 19.57
C ALA A 72 0.56 16.65 21.00
N ALA A 73 0.22 17.93 21.16
CA ALA A 73 0.11 18.56 22.47
C ALA A 73 -0.94 17.85 23.36
N TRP A 74 -2.07 17.45 22.78
CA TRP A 74 -3.06 16.68 23.50
C TRP A 74 -2.51 15.31 23.92
N LEU A 75 -1.84 14.56 23.04
CA LEU A 75 -1.23 13.27 23.37
C LEU A 75 -0.25 13.41 24.54
N GLN A 76 0.63 14.41 24.50
CA GLN A 76 1.58 14.71 25.59
C GLN A 76 0.85 15.08 26.89
N GLY A 77 -0.20 15.91 26.79
CA GLY A 77 -1.05 16.27 27.93
C GLY A 77 -1.81 15.08 28.55
N GLN A 78 -2.00 14.00 27.79
CA GLN A 78 -2.53 12.72 28.28
C GLN A 78 -1.43 11.77 28.77
N GLY A 79 -0.17 12.21 28.83
CA GLY A 79 0.97 11.43 29.33
C GLY A 79 1.51 10.42 28.33
N VAL A 80 1.23 10.56 27.03
CA VAL A 80 1.87 9.78 25.96
C VAL A 80 3.34 10.19 25.86
N LYS A 81 4.23 9.20 25.84
CA LYS A 81 5.69 9.37 25.83
C LYS A 81 6.28 8.85 24.54
N LYS A 82 7.56 9.17 24.29
CA LYS A 82 8.36 8.60 23.21
C LYS A 82 8.27 7.07 23.23
N GLY A 83 8.02 6.50 22.06
CA GLY A 83 7.91 5.05 21.88
C GLY A 83 6.57 4.44 22.27
N ASP A 84 5.63 5.21 22.86
CA ASP A 84 4.27 4.72 23.07
C ASP A 84 3.55 4.51 21.75
N ARG A 85 2.67 3.50 21.68
CA ARG A 85 1.95 3.15 20.45
C ARG A 85 0.58 3.82 20.41
N VAL A 86 0.31 4.49 19.29
CA VAL A 86 -0.99 5.11 19.00
C VAL A 86 -1.61 4.41 17.78
N ALA A 87 -2.70 3.70 18.01
CA ALA A 87 -3.42 2.98 16.96
C ALA A 87 -4.36 3.91 16.19
N LEU A 88 -4.23 3.95 14.87
CA LEU A 88 -5.06 4.74 13.96
C LEU A 88 -5.95 3.81 13.14
N MET A 89 -7.25 3.74 13.47
CA MET A 89 -8.25 2.88 12.83
C MET A 89 -9.29 3.71 12.09
N MET A 90 -8.94 4.17 10.89
CA MET A 90 -9.82 5.03 10.09
C MET A 90 -9.59 4.88 8.58
N PRO A 91 -10.62 5.16 7.75
CA PRO A 91 -10.48 5.19 6.30
C PRO A 91 -9.74 6.46 5.85
N ASN A 92 -9.63 6.65 4.53
CA ASN A 92 -9.13 7.90 3.95
C ASN A 92 -10.04 9.07 4.33
N CYS A 93 -9.60 9.89 5.27
CA CYS A 93 -10.31 11.05 5.80
C CYS A 93 -9.31 12.12 6.25
N LEU A 94 -9.76 13.36 6.42
CA LEU A 94 -8.90 14.49 6.84
C LEU A 94 -8.25 14.28 8.21
N GLN A 95 -8.87 13.48 9.07
CA GLN A 95 -8.38 13.20 10.42
C GLN A 95 -7.12 12.33 10.41
N TYR A 96 -6.97 11.44 9.41
CA TYR A 96 -5.83 10.51 9.35
C TYR A 96 -4.48 11.25 9.28
N PRO A 97 -4.21 12.15 8.31
CA PRO A 97 -2.93 12.86 8.26
C PRO A 97 -2.67 13.73 9.49
N ILE A 98 -3.70 14.27 10.13
CA ILE A 98 -3.56 15.04 11.38
C ILE A 98 -3.08 14.13 12.52
N CYS A 99 -3.71 12.96 12.69
CA CYS A 99 -3.32 12.01 13.72
C CYS A 99 -1.95 11.39 13.47
N LEU A 100 -1.62 11.13 12.20
CA LEU A 100 -0.29 10.68 11.77
C LEU A 100 0.78 11.68 12.21
N LEU A 101 0.66 12.93 11.75
CA LEU A 101 1.60 13.99 12.09
C LEU A 101 1.73 14.18 13.61
N GLY A 102 0.60 14.31 14.31
CA GLY A 102 0.63 14.55 15.74
C GLY A 102 1.21 13.39 16.56
N THR A 103 1.05 12.15 16.09
CA THR A 103 1.68 10.98 16.71
C THR A 103 3.20 11.03 16.54
N ILE A 104 3.69 11.33 15.33
CA ILE A 104 5.13 11.49 15.06
C ILE A 104 5.71 12.67 15.88
N LEU A 105 5.02 13.83 15.92
CA LEU A 105 5.47 14.99 16.70
C LEU A 105 5.54 14.69 18.20
N ALA A 106 4.68 13.85 18.73
CA ALA A 106 4.71 13.40 20.11
C ALA A 106 5.84 12.39 20.41
N GLY A 107 6.58 11.95 19.38
CA GLY A 107 7.60 10.89 19.50
C GLY A 107 7.01 9.50 19.69
N ALA A 108 5.73 9.32 19.42
CA ALA A 108 5.02 8.06 19.56
C ALA A 108 5.04 7.26 18.25
N VAL A 109 4.86 5.95 18.36
CA VAL A 109 4.85 5.00 17.24
C VAL A 109 3.44 4.89 16.68
N VAL A 110 3.30 5.10 15.37
CA VAL A 110 2.02 4.93 14.67
C VAL A 110 1.76 3.45 14.46
N VAL A 111 0.59 2.98 14.91
CA VAL A 111 0.10 1.62 14.63
C VAL A 111 -1.08 1.74 13.67
N ASN A 112 -0.84 1.47 12.41
CA ASN A 112 -1.91 1.52 11.41
C ASN A 112 -2.81 0.30 11.52
N VAL A 113 -4.11 0.55 11.63
CA VAL A 113 -5.12 -0.49 11.82
C VAL A 113 -6.14 -0.44 10.68
N ASN A 114 -6.36 -1.58 10.05
CA ASN A 114 -7.41 -1.72 9.08
C ASN A 114 -8.79 -1.53 9.74
N PRO A 115 -9.60 -0.53 9.34
CA PRO A 115 -10.89 -0.27 9.95
C PRO A 115 -11.92 -1.40 9.74
N LEU A 116 -11.67 -2.30 8.79
CA LEU A 116 -12.55 -3.45 8.52
C LEU A 116 -12.16 -4.71 9.31
N TYR A 117 -11.18 -4.63 10.19
CA TYR A 117 -10.83 -5.76 11.06
C TYR A 117 -12.02 -6.20 11.92
N THR A 118 -12.17 -7.51 12.05
CA THR A 118 -13.06 -8.12 13.01
C THR A 118 -12.63 -7.82 14.44
N SER A 119 -13.50 -8.04 15.42
CA SER A 119 -13.13 -7.90 16.83
C SER A 119 -12.00 -8.84 17.24
N HIS A 120 -11.91 -10.03 16.63
CA HIS A 120 -10.82 -10.99 16.87
C HIS A 120 -9.47 -10.44 16.40
N GLU A 121 -9.39 -9.96 15.16
CA GLU A 121 -8.17 -9.38 14.58
C GLU A 121 -7.74 -8.12 15.33
N LEU A 122 -8.69 -7.25 15.68
CA LEU A 122 -8.41 -6.04 16.45
C LEU A 122 -7.89 -6.38 17.85
N LYS A 123 -8.48 -7.39 18.53
CA LYS A 123 -8.01 -7.86 19.85
C LYS A 123 -6.56 -8.34 19.78
N HIS A 124 -6.23 -9.14 18.76
CA HIS A 124 -4.85 -9.61 18.54
C HIS A 124 -3.89 -8.44 18.37
N LEU A 125 -4.20 -7.51 17.44
CA LEU A 125 -3.35 -6.35 17.15
C LEU A 125 -3.11 -5.46 18.39
N LEU A 126 -4.17 -5.14 19.15
CA LEU A 126 -4.06 -4.30 20.35
C LEU A 126 -3.23 -4.95 21.44
N LYS A 127 -3.38 -6.28 21.63
CA LYS A 127 -2.59 -7.06 22.58
C LYS A 127 -1.11 -7.13 22.17
N ASP A 128 -0.83 -7.40 20.91
CA ASP A 128 0.52 -7.57 20.39
C ASP A 128 1.28 -6.24 20.37
N SER A 129 0.69 -5.18 19.79
CA SER A 129 1.28 -3.83 19.76
C SER A 129 1.41 -3.19 21.14
N GLY A 130 0.52 -3.54 22.06
CA GLY A 130 0.40 -2.88 23.36
C GLY A 130 0.00 -1.40 23.23
N ALA A 131 -0.79 -1.06 22.22
CA ALA A 131 -1.28 0.31 22.01
C ALA A 131 -2.18 0.74 23.16
N GLU A 132 -1.85 1.87 23.81
CA GLU A 132 -2.62 2.44 24.92
C GLU A 132 -3.57 3.56 24.46
N THR A 133 -3.36 4.09 23.25
CA THR A 133 -4.21 5.12 22.66
C THR A 133 -4.75 4.60 21.33
N VAL A 134 -6.07 4.72 21.13
CA VAL A 134 -6.74 4.36 19.87
C VAL A 134 -7.51 5.56 19.36
N VAL A 135 -7.24 5.93 18.10
CA VAL A 135 -8.10 6.86 17.34
C VAL A 135 -8.92 6.04 16.37
N ILE A 136 -10.23 6.05 16.53
CA ILE A 136 -11.14 5.22 15.75
C ILE A 136 -12.22 6.04 15.07
N PHE A 137 -12.54 5.68 13.84
CA PHE A 137 -13.66 6.26 13.13
C PHE A 137 -14.98 5.66 13.63
N GLU A 138 -15.99 6.49 13.93
CA GLU A 138 -17.20 6.07 14.64
C GLU A 138 -17.98 4.90 13.98
N ASN A 139 -17.86 4.75 12.67
CA ASN A 139 -18.46 3.62 11.93
C ASN A 139 -17.95 2.26 12.41
N PHE A 140 -16.75 2.21 12.99
CA PHE A 140 -16.07 0.99 13.44
C PHE A 140 -15.95 0.90 14.97
N ALA A 141 -16.45 1.89 15.71
CA ALA A 141 -16.33 1.99 17.17
C ALA A 141 -16.96 0.79 17.89
N HIS A 142 -18.03 0.21 17.34
CA HIS A 142 -18.68 -1.00 17.85
C HIS A 142 -17.75 -2.25 17.85
N THR A 143 -16.74 -2.27 16.97
CA THR A 143 -15.73 -3.35 16.95
C THR A 143 -14.76 -3.20 18.13
N LEU A 144 -14.34 -1.96 18.43
CA LEU A 144 -13.47 -1.66 19.56
C LEU A 144 -14.18 -1.91 20.90
N GLU A 145 -15.46 -1.54 21.02
CA GLU A 145 -16.28 -1.78 22.21
C GLU A 145 -16.19 -3.22 22.69
N LYS A 146 -16.22 -4.18 21.77
CA LYS A 146 -16.18 -5.62 22.10
C LYS A 146 -14.86 -6.10 22.69
N VAL A 147 -13.77 -5.33 22.53
CA VAL A 147 -12.41 -5.78 22.88
C VAL A 147 -11.66 -4.83 23.80
N VAL A 148 -12.14 -3.60 23.97
CA VAL A 148 -11.42 -2.57 24.74
C VAL A 148 -11.22 -2.95 26.21
N ALA A 149 -12.21 -3.56 26.84
CA ALA A 149 -12.17 -3.92 28.25
C ALA A 149 -11.05 -4.93 28.62
N GLY A 150 -10.62 -5.75 27.68
CA GLY A 150 -9.53 -6.73 27.86
C GLY A 150 -8.21 -6.35 27.19
N SER A 151 -8.05 -5.06 26.82
CA SER A 151 -6.88 -4.56 26.10
C SER A 151 -6.03 -3.62 26.99
N SER A 152 -4.86 -3.21 26.46
CA SER A 152 -4.00 -2.18 27.05
C SER A 152 -4.51 -0.76 26.87
N VAL A 153 -5.63 -0.55 26.15
CA VAL A 153 -6.14 0.75 25.75
C VAL A 153 -6.62 1.55 26.97
N LYS A 154 -6.04 2.72 27.16
CA LYS A 154 -6.37 3.69 28.22
C LYS A 154 -7.11 4.92 27.68
N ARG A 155 -6.91 5.24 26.40
CA ARG A 155 -7.41 6.46 25.76
C ARG A 155 -8.06 6.13 24.42
N VAL A 156 -9.30 6.57 24.25
CA VAL A 156 -10.04 6.39 22.99
C VAL A 156 -10.46 7.75 22.45
N VAL A 157 -10.08 8.01 21.20
CA VAL A 157 -10.54 9.18 20.45
C VAL A 157 -11.47 8.70 19.34
N VAL A 158 -12.68 9.23 19.30
CA VAL A 158 -13.68 8.89 18.28
C VAL A 158 -13.79 10.02 17.28
N ALA A 159 -13.45 9.73 16.03
CA ALA A 159 -13.56 10.64 14.89
C ALA A 159 -14.83 10.36 14.06
N ALA A 160 -15.41 11.39 13.49
CA ALA A 160 -16.55 11.29 12.60
C ALA A 160 -16.28 12.04 11.29
N ILE A 161 -16.94 11.64 10.19
CA ILE A 161 -16.71 12.23 8.86
C ILE A 161 -16.93 13.74 8.83
N GLY A 162 -17.89 14.23 9.62
CA GLY A 162 -18.26 15.63 9.69
C GLY A 162 -17.36 16.51 10.55
N ASP A 163 -16.38 15.93 11.29
CA ASP A 163 -15.63 16.68 12.32
C ASP A 163 -14.84 17.88 11.76
N LEU A 164 -14.38 17.81 10.53
CA LEU A 164 -13.59 18.88 9.88
C LEU A 164 -14.31 19.56 8.71
N LEU A 165 -15.61 19.29 8.54
CA LEU A 165 -16.39 19.86 7.43
C LEU A 165 -17.06 21.22 7.77
N GLY A 166 -16.71 21.85 8.91
CA GLY A 166 -17.39 23.01 9.45
C GLY A 166 -18.64 22.66 10.24
N THR A 167 -19.17 23.61 11.01
CA THR A 167 -20.23 23.37 12.00
C THR A 167 -21.53 22.82 11.38
N PHE A 168 -22.10 23.53 10.41
CA PHE A 168 -23.39 23.14 9.80
C PHE A 168 -23.28 21.94 8.88
N LYS A 169 -22.32 21.96 7.94
CA LYS A 169 -22.12 20.86 6.99
C LYS A 169 -21.71 19.57 7.72
N GLY A 170 -20.84 19.68 8.73
CA GLY A 170 -20.40 18.56 9.54
C GLY A 170 -21.53 17.96 10.38
N ALA A 171 -22.34 18.79 11.05
CA ALA A 171 -23.51 18.32 11.81
C ALA A 171 -24.54 17.63 10.91
N ALA A 172 -24.86 18.22 9.75
CA ALA A 172 -25.79 17.64 8.80
C ALA A 172 -25.26 16.29 8.25
N MET A 173 -23.98 16.22 7.88
CA MET A 173 -23.36 14.97 7.40
C MET A 173 -23.39 13.87 8.48
N ASN A 174 -23.00 14.18 9.70
CA ASN A 174 -23.04 13.22 10.81
C ASN A 174 -24.48 12.76 11.12
N PHE A 175 -25.47 13.66 11.04
CA PHE A 175 -26.87 13.30 11.21
C PHE A 175 -27.34 12.33 10.11
N ILE A 176 -27.05 12.64 8.83
CA ILE A 176 -27.41 11.80 7.69
C ILE A 176 -26.83 10.40 7.86
N LEU A 177 -25.53 10.28 8.15
CA LEU A 177 -24.85 8.99 8.28
C LEU A 177 -25.39 8.18 9.47
N ARG A 178 -25.64 8.83 10.61
CA ARG A 178 -26.10 8.15 11.84
C ARG A 178 -27.57 7.78 11.80
N ARG A 179 -28.43 8.68 11.33
CA ARG A 179 -29.91 8.55 11.45
C ARG A 179 -30.61 8.14 10.17
N VAL A 180 -30.17 8.67 9.01
CA VAL A 180 -30.82 8.40 7.72
C VAL A 180 -30.22 7.15 7.08
N GLN A 181 -28.90 7.12 6.88
CA GLN A 181 -28.23 6.00 6.23
C GLN A 181 -27.91 4.84 7.20
N LYS A 182 -27.99 5.08 8.50
CA LYS A 182 -27.69 4.08 9.55
C LYS A 182 -26.33 3.38 9.37
N GLN A 183 -25.33 4.13 8.86
CA GLN A 183 -23.98 3.61 8.61
C GLN A 183 -23.08 3.61 9.86
N VAL A 184 -23.55 4.17 10.96
CA VAL A 184 -22.85 4.17 12.25
C VAL A 184 -23.63 3.27 13.21
N PRO A 185 -23.17 2.04 13.46
CA PRO A 185 -23.76 1.19 14.49
C PRO A 185 -23.67 1.83 15.86
N GLY A 186 -24.62 1.54 16.74
CA GLY A 186 -24.56 1.98 18.14
C GLY A 186 -23.31 1.41 18.83
N PHE A 187 -22.69 2.21 19.68
CA PHE A 187 -21.56 1.80 20.50
C PHE A 187 -21.54 2.53 21.84
N ASN A 188 -20.95 1.88 22.85
CA ASN A 188 -20.74 2.45 24.17
C ASN A 188 -19.23 2.33 24.52
N LEU A 189 -18.52 3.45 24.47
CA LEU A 189 -17.11 3.55 24.83
C LEU A 189 -16.95 4.61 25.94
N PRO A 190 -17.11 4.22 27.22
CA PRO A 190 -17.01 5.15 28.33
C PRO A 190 -15.65 5.84 28.36
N GLY A 191 -15.65 7.16 28.58
CA GLY A 191 -14.42 7.95 28.61
C GLY A 191 -13.84 8.32 27.23
N ALA A 192 -14.44 7.86 26.12
CA ALA A 192 -14.00 8.24 24.79
C ALA A 192 -14.20 9.75 24.54
N VAL A 193 -13.19 10.38 23.93
CA VAL A 193 -13.19 11.81 23.62
C VAL A 193 -13.44 12.01 22.12
N ARG A 194 -14.34 12.95 21.77
CA ARG A 194 -14.57 13.29 20.36
C ARG A 194 -13.37 14.04 19.76
N PHE A 195 -13.02 13.73 18.53
CA PHE A 195 -11.86 14.27 17.83
C PHE A 195 -11.78 15.80 17.86
N ASN A 196 -12.89 16.51 17.59
CA ASN A 196 -12.92 17.98 17.64
C ASN A 196 -12.63 18.52 19.07
N ARG A 197 -13.04 17.81 20.11
CA ARG A 197 -12.70 18.17 21.50
C ARG A 197 -11.22 17.96 21.78
N VAL A 198 -10.63 16.89 21.25
CA VAL A 198 -9.17 16.64 21.32
C VAL A 198 -8.39 17.80 20.72
N LEU A 199 -8.72 18.22 19.51
CA LEU A 199 -8.07 19.35 18.86
C LEU A 199 -8.27 20.66 19.61
N LYS A 200 -9.49 20.91 20.13
CA LYS A 200 -9.77 22.11 20.95
C LYS A 200 -8.93 22.12 22.22
N GLN A 201 -8.84 21.01 22.92
CA GLN A 201 -8.02 20.87 24.13
C GLN A 201 -6.52 21.03 23.80
N GLY A 202 -6.05 20.39 22.73
CA GLY A 202 -4.65 20.44 22.32
C GLY A 202 -4.17 21.84 21.93
N ARG A 203 -5.03 22.65 21.31
CA ARG A 203 -4.71 24.06 21.00
C ARG A 203 -4.51 24.93 22.24
N ALA A 204 -5.03 24.52 23.39
CA ALA A 204 -4.84 25.21 24.67
C ALA A 204 -3.61 24.72 25.45
N LEU A 205 -2.88 23.75 24.90
CA LEU A 205 -1.68 23.16 25.50
C LEU A 205 -0.43 23.53 24.69
N ASN A 206 0.71 23.54 25.35
CA ASN A 206 2.00 23.66 24.67
C ASN A 206 2.44 22.28 24.16
N HIS A 207 2.93 22.24 22.93
CA HIS A 207 3.65 21.10 22.39
C HIS A 207 5.14 21.23 22.72
N PHE A 208 5.73 20.18 23.25
CA PHE A 208 7.17 20.12 23.55
C PHE A 208 7.86 19.19 22.54
N PRO A 209 8.90 19.66 21.85
CA PRO A 209 9.68 18.82 20.96
C PRO A 209 10.29 17.63 21.69
N VAL A 210 10.19 16.45 21.10
CA VAL A 210 10.76 15.19 21.63
C VAL A 210 12.04 14.88 20.87
N ALA A 211 13.12 14.56 21.58
CA ALA A 211 14.36 14.11 20.93
C ALA A 211 14.15 12.73 20.29
N MET A 212 14.38 12.63 18.99
CA MET A 212 14.26 11.41 18.21
C MET A 212 15.52 11.22 17.35
N ASN A 213 15.80 10.00 16.97
CA ASN A 213 16.87 9.64 16.04
C ASN A 213 16.34 8.73 14.92
N LEU A 214 17.15 8.51 13.91
CA LEU A 214 16.79 7.72 12.72
C LEU A 214 16.39 6.27 13.05
N ASP A 215 16.93 5.68 14.10
CA ASP A 215 16.71 4.27 14.45
C ASP A 215 15.52 4.07 15.40
N ASP A 216 14.93 5.16 15.90
CA ASP A 216 13.68 5.09 16.64
C ASP A 216 12.55 4.56 15.74
N LEU A 217 11.62 3.78 16.31
CA LEU A 217 10.46 3.30 15.58
C LEU A 217 9.50 4.45 15.24
N ALA A 218 9.14 4.55 13.97
CA ALA A 218 8.11 5.44 13.49
C ALA A 218 6.75 4.71 13.35
N PHE A 219 6.79 3.45 12.87
CA PHE A 219 5.58 2.67 12.62
C PHE A 219 5.70 1.22 13.09
N LEU A 220 4.58 0.68 13.56
CA LEU A 220 4.29 -0.75 13.56
C LEU A 220 3.21 -0.98 12.50
N GLN A 221 3.64 -1.54 11.38
CA GLN A 221 2.76 -1.79 10.24
C GLN A 221 2.37 -3.25 10.20
N TYR A 222 1.10 -3.56 10.52
CA TYR A 222 0.65 -4.95 10.57
C TYR A 222 0.36 -5.50 9.18
N THR A 223 0.95 -6.66 8.89
CA THR A 223 0.71 -7.40 7.64
C THR A 223 -0.23 -8.56 7.90
N GLY A 224 -1.19 -8.78 7.02
CA GLY A 224 -1.99 -10.00 7.00
C GLY A 224 -1.12 -11.15 6.53
N GLY A 225 -0.50 -11.89 7.46
CA GLY A 225 0.24 -13.10 7.15
C GLY A 225 -0.64 -14.12 6.42
N THR A 226 -0.06 -14.82 5.44
CA THR A 226 -0.77 -15.90 4.71
C THR A 226 -0.81 -17.19 5.52
N THR A 227 -0.06 -17.28 6.62
CA THR A 227 0.16 -18.49 7.42
C THR A 227 -0.26 -18.38 8.87
N GLY A 228 -0.78 -17.23 9.34
CA GLY A 228 -1.10 -17.05 10.76
C GLY A 228 -1.59 -15.67 11.13
N ASP A 229 -1.43 -15.29 12.40
CA ASP A 229 -1.77 -13.99 12.93
C ASP A 229 -0.95 -12.87 12.28
N ALA A 230 -1.56 -11.69 12.13
CA ALA A 230 -0.89 -10.52 11.58
C ALA A 230 0.35 -10.14 12.41
N LYS A 231 1.49 -9.90 11.73
CA LYS A 231 2.76 -9.54 12.35
C LYS A 231 2.99 -8.03 12.22
N GLY A 232 3.47 -7.39 13.28
CA GLY A 232 3.85 -5.99 13.27
C GLY A 232 5.26 -5.81 12.68
N VAL A 233 5.35 -5.23 11.51
CA VAL A 233 6.63 -4.87 10.87
C VAL A 233 7.15 -3.60 11.55
N MET A 234 8.38 -3.63 12.04
CA MET A 234 9.05 -2.52 12.70
C MET A 234 9.73 -1.62 11.68
N LEU A 235 9.16 -0.44 11.42
CA LEU A 235 9.73 0.55 10.51
C LEU A 235 10.22 1.76 11.30
N SER A 236 11.53 2.02 11.21
CA SER A 236 12.18 3.16 11.84
C SER A 236 11.96 4.45 11.03
N HIS A 237 12.34 5.59 11.61
CA HIS A 237 12.40 6.85 10.87
C HIS A 237 13.34 6.73 9.66
N ARG A 238 14.51 6.06 9.81
CA ARG A 238 15.47 5.78 8.73
C ARG A 238 14.82 5.05 7.57
N ASN A 239 14.09 3.97 7.84
CA ASN A 239 13.48 3.16 6.78
C ASN A 239 12.48 3.96 5.94
N ILE A 240 11.65 4.75 6.59
CA ILE A 240 10.64 5.58 5.91
C ILE A 240 11.28 6.73 5.14
N ILE A 241 12.25 7.43 5.75
CA ILE A 241 12.95 8.54 5.08
C ILE A 241 13.71 8.02 3.86
N ALA A 242 14.39 6.87 3.99
CA ALA A 242 15.10 6.25 2.87
C ALA A 242 14.15 6.00 1.69
N ASN A 243 13.03 5.32 1.93
CA ASN A 243 12.10 5.01 0.85
C ASN A 243 11.42 6.26 0.25
N LEU A 244 11.21 7.28 1.07
CA LEU A 244 10.72 8.57 0.63
C LEU A 244 11.71 9.29 -0.29
N LEU A 245 13.00 9.31 0.07
CA LEU A 245 14.06 9.91 -0.76
C LEU A 245 14.27 9.13 -2.05
N GLN A 246 14.21 7.79 -2.00
CA GLN A 246 14.24 6.93 -3.18
C GLN A 246 13.11 7.26 -4.15
N ALA A 247 11.87 7.36 -3.66
CA ALA A 247 10.71 7.70 -4.47
C ALA A 247 10.79 9.14 -5.02
N LYS A 248 11.29 10.09 -4.22
CA LYS A 248 11.50 11.48 -4.64
C LYS A 248 12.57 11.57 -5.73
N ALA A 249 13.70 10.87 -5.58
CA ALA A 249 14.75 10.84 -6.59
C ALA A 249 14.26 10.28 -7.94
N TRP A 250 13.25 9.38 -7.92
CA TRP A 250 12.72 8.74 -9.11
C TRP A 250 11.85 9.64 -9.98
N VAL A 251 11.13 10.60 -9.38
CA VAL A 251 10.16 11.45 -10.10
C VAL A 251 10.33 12.94 -9.85
N GLY A 252 11.06 13.33 -8.78
CA GLY A 252 11.02 14.69 -8.25
C GLY A 252 11.46 15.77 -9.24
N ASP A 253 12.55 15.56 -9.95
CA ASP A 253 13.12 16.53 -10.88
C ASP A 253 12.34 16.66 -12.19
N GLN A 254 11.42 15.71 -12.45
CA GLN A 254 10.56 15.73 -13.65
C GLN A 254 9.25 16.48 -13.41
N LEU A 255 8.95 16.81 -12.16
CA LEU A 255 7.76 17.55 -11.78
C LEU A 255 8.10 19.03 -11.58
N ASP A 256 7.32 19.90 -12.21
CA ASP A 256 7.41 21.33 -11.99
C ASP A 256 6.98 21.66 -10.55
N GLN A 257 7.92 22.08 -9.71
CA GLN A 257 7.64 22.38 -8.32
C GLN A 257 6.77 23.64 -8.14
N ASP A 258 6.65 24.50 -9.14
CA ASP A 258 5.77 25.66 -9.12
C ASP A 258 4.31 25.27 -9.37
N GLN A 259 4.07 24.14 -10.02
CA GLN A 259 2.74 23.58 -10.23
C GLN A 259 2.39 22.58 -9.12
N GLN A 260 1.14 22.61 -8.68
CA GLN A 260 0.66 21.65 -7.70
C GLN A 260 0.09 20.42 -8.38
N GLU A 261 0.75 19.28 -8.20
CA GLU A 261 0.24 18.00 -8.66
C GLU A 261 -0.94 17.54 -7.80
N THR A 262 -1.97 17.01 -8.44
CA THR A 262 -3.16 16.46 -7.78
C THR A 262 -3.21 14.95 -7.96
N ASN A 263 -3.26 14.23 -6.86
CA ASN A 263 -3.35 12.77 -6.82
C ASN A 263 -4.71 12.32 -6.30
N VAL A 264 -5.23 11.20 -6.85
CA VAL A 264 -6.42 10.52 -6.34
C VAL A 264 -6.00 9.41 -5.39
N THR A 265 -6.27 9.59 -4.11
CA THR A 265 -5.93 8.62 -3.06
C THR A 265 -7.05 7.60 -2.90
N LEU A 266 -7.02 6.56 -3.73
CA LEU A 266 -7.96 5.43 -3.70
C LEU A 266 -7.52 4.34 -2.73
N LEU A 267 -6.22 4.09 -2.66
CA LEU A 267 -5.66 3.11 -1.73
C LEU A 267 -5.71 3.63 -0.29
N PRO A 268 -5.94 2.74 0.68
CA PRO A 268 -6.10 3.17 2.08
C PRO A 268 -4.77 3.68 2.66
N LEU A 269 -4.81 4.86 3.29
CA LEU A 269 -3.63 5.50 3.92
C LEU A 269 -3.05 4.70 5.10
N TYR A 270 -3.84 3.83 5.73
CA TYR A 270 -3.32 2.91 6.74
C TYR A 270 -2.46 1.77 6.16
N HIS A 271 -2.43 1.59 4.86
CA HIS A 271 -1.56 0.64 4.17
C HIS A 271 -0.28 1.33 3.73
N ILE A 272 0.88 0.69 3.95
CA ILE A 272 2.20 1.29 3.72
C ILE A 272 2.38 1.84 2.29
N PHE A 273 1.84 1.18 1.27
CA PHE A 273 1.92 1.65 -0.11
C PHE A 273 1.30 3.06 -0.25
N SER A 274 0.07 3.25 0.20
CA SER A 274 -0.60 4.54 0.11
C SER A 274 -0.01 5.56 1.08
N LEU A 275 0.42 5.13 2.26
CA LEU A 275 1.12 5.98 3.22
C LEU A 275 2.36 6.59 2.59
N THR A 276 3.24 5.79 2.00
CA THR A 276 4.48 6.29 1.41
C THR A 276 4.22 7.04 0.10
N VAL A 277 3.51 6.44 -0.86
CA VAL A 277 3.36 7.03 -2.20
C VAL A 277 2.37 8.20 -2.21
N ASN A 278 1.18 8.05 -1.59
CA ASN A 278 0.16 9.11 -1.67
C ASN A 278 0.29 10.15 -0.55
N CYS A 279 0.61 9.74 0.69
CA CYS A 279 0.71 10.69 1.79
C CYS A 279 2.07 11.37 1.85
N LEU A 280 3.14 10.60 2.07
CA LEU A 280 4.46 11.16 2.38
C LEU A 280 5.17 11.73 1.15
N MET A 281 5.20 11.00 0.03
CA MET A 281 5.83 11.48 -1.20
C MET A 281 5.12 12.74 -1.73
N PHE A 282 3.79 12.73 -1.83
CA PHE A 282 3.05 13.91 -2.27
C PHE A 282 3.18 15.08 -1.31
N MET A 283 3.35 14.85 -0.01
CA MET A 283 3.72 15.89 0.95
C MET A 283 5.05 16.54 0.56
N CYS A 284 6.08 15.76 0.28
CA CYS A 284 7.39 16.27 -0.11
C CYS A 284 7.39 17.03 -1.46
N LEU A 285 6.42 16.74 -2.31
CA LEU A 285 6.23 17.42 -3.61
C LEU A 285 5.27 18.63 -3.51
N GLY A 286 4.72 18.92 -2.34
CA GLY A 286 3.71 19.98 -2.17
C GLY A 286 2.40 19.65 -2.90
N GLY A 287 2.11 18.39 -3.12
CA GLY A 287 0.98 17.90 -3.88
C GLY A 287 -0.36 17.96 -3.13
N ARG A 288 -1.45 17.80 -3.85
CA ARG A 288 -2.84 17.77 -3.38
C ARG A 288 -3.39 16.36 -3.48
N ASN A 289 -3.96 15.83 -2.41
CA ASN A 289 -4.56 14.50 -2.37
C ASN A 289 -6.09 14.57 -2.27
N ILE A 290 -6.79 13.96 -3.22
CA ILE A 290 -8.25 13.78 -3.16
C ILE A 290 -8.54 12.46 -2.45
N LEU A 291 -9.00 12.53 -1.20
CA LEU A 291 -9.24 11.38 -0.36
C LEU A 291 -10.54 10.66 -0.71
N ILE A 292 -10.45 9.40 -1.04
CA ILE A 292 -11.59 8.52 -1.33
C ILE A 292 -11.73 7.52 -0.18
N ALA A 293 -12.77 7.66 0.62
CA ALA A 293 -12.98 6.82 1.80
C ALA A 293 -13.41 5.37 1.45
N ASN A 294 -14.14 5.18 0.35
CA ASN A 294 -14.56 3.87 -0.14
C ASN A 294 -14.35 3.75 -1.65
N PRO A 295 -13.22 3.22 -2.10
CA PRO A 295 -12.92 3.08 -3.53
C PRO A 295 -13.73 2.00 -4.23
N ARG A 296 -14.40 1.09 -3.49
CA ARG A 296 -15.27 0.05 -4.07
C ARG A 296 -16.59 0.61 -4.61
N ASP A 297 -17.04 1.74 -4.10
CA ASP A 297 -18.19 2.47 -4.64
C ASP A 297 -17.78 3.30 -5.85
N VAL A 298 -17.59 2.63 -7.00
CA VAL A 298 -17.09 3.25 -8.23
C VAL A 298 -18.02 4.38 -8.70
N LYS A 299 -19.34 4.31 -8.45
CA LYS A 299 -20.28 5.38 -8.78
C LYS A 299 -19.97 6.65 -7.97
N ARG A 300 -19.71 6.49 -6.68
CA ARG A 300 -19.33 7.59 -5.80
C ARG A 300 -17.94 8.14 -6.13
N VAL A 301 -16.98 7.28 -6.43
CA VAL A 301 -15.66 7.69 -6.94
C VAL A 301 -15.82 8.58 -8.17
N GLN A 302 -16.55 8.13 -9.17
CA GLN A 302 -16.82 8.90 -10.39
C GLN A 302 -17.51 10.24 -10.10
N MET A 303 -18.47 10.28 -9.18
CA MET A 303 -19.17 11.52 -8.81
C MET A 303 -18.22 12.53 -8.15
N ILE A 304 -17.29 12.08 -7.30
CA ILE A 304 -16.26 12.93 -6.69
C ILE A 304 -15.31 13.44 -7.76
N LEU A 305 -14.78 12.54 -8.60
CA LEU A 305 -13.80 12.88 -9.62
C LEU A 305 -14.38 13.72 -10.77
N ARG A 306 -15.72 13.76 -10.96
CA ARG A 306 -16.35 14.44 -12.10
C ARG A 306 -15.92 15.91 -12.26
N LYS A 307 -15.62 16.59 -11.15
CA LYS A 307 -15.22 18.01 -11.12
C LYS A 307 -13.74 18.21 -10.90
N GLU A 308 -12.98 17.14 -10.73
CA GLU A 308 -11.57 17.21 -10.37
C GLU A 308 -10.69 16.90 -11.59
N ARG A 309 -9.69 17.71 -11.81
CA ARG A 309 -8.56 17.39 -12.68
C ARG A 309 -7.47 16.79 -11.80
N PHE A 310 -6.91 15.67 -12.19
CA PHE A 310 -5.83 15.01 -11.43
C PHE A 310 -4.72 14.55 -12.36
N ASN A 311 -3.50 14.55 -11.83
CA ASN A 311 -2.26 14.26 -12.54
C ASN A 311 -1.76 12.85 -12.22
N GLY A 312 -2.08 12.32 -11.04
CA GLY A 312 -1.62 11.03 -10.55
C GLY A 312 -2.75 10.15 -10.03
N ILE A 313 -2.56 8.85 -10.19
CA ILE A 313 -3.41 7.82 -9.58
C ILE A 313 -2.56 6.59 -9.27
N ALA A 314 -2.66 6.10 -8.05
CA ALA A 314 -2.07 4.84 -7.63
C ALA A 314 -3.16 3.83 -7.31
N GLY A 315 -2.96 2.58 -7.73
CA GLY A 315 -3.97 1.54 -7.54
C GLY A 315 -3.43 0.12 -7.61
N VAL A 316 -4.35 -0.82 -7.63
CA VAL A 316 -4.11 -2.24 -7.86
C VAL A 316 -4.92 -2.71 -9.05
N ASN A 317 -4.57 -3.86 -9.64
CA ASN A 317 -5.24 -4.40 -10.83
C ASN A 317 -6.77 -4.40 -10.74
N THR A 318 -7.33 -4.89 -9.63
CA THR A 318 -8.77 -4.97 -9.43
C THR A 318 -9.46 -3.60 -9.39
N LEU A 319 -8.77 -2.58 -8.88
CA LEU A 319 -9.27 -1.21 -8.85
C LEU A 319 -9.30 -0.60 -10.26
N PHE A 320 -8.23 -0.75 -11.02
CA PHE A 320 -8.18 -0.28 -12.40
C PHE A 320 -9.23 -0.96 -13.26
N ASN A 321 -9.39 -2.29 -13.13
CA ASN A 321 -10.46 -3.01 -13.82
C ASN A 321 -11.85 -2.47 -13.45
N GLY A 322 -12.12 -2.25 -12.16
CA GLY A 322 -13.40 -1.69 -11.70
C GLY A 322 -13.68 -0.28 -12.25
N LEU A 323 -12.66 0.58 -12.36
CA LEU A 323 -12.79 1.90 -12.98
C LEU A 323 -13.11 1.81 -14.48
N LEU A 324 -12.47 0.87 -15.20
CA LEU A 324 -12.68 0.64 -16.63
C LEU A 324 -14.07 0.08 -16.97
N GLU A 325 -14.75 -0.56 -16.02
CA GLU A 325 -16.15 -0.99 -16.21
C GLU A 325 -17.14 0.18 -16.13
N ASN A 326 -16.71 1.34 -15.64
CA ASN A 326 -17.56 2.51 -15.52
C ASN A 326 -17.50 3.40 -16.76
N LYS A 327 -18.53 3.37 -17.60
CA LYS A 327 -18.61 4.16 -18.85
C LYS A 327 -18.36 5.66 -18.64
N ALA A 328 -18.85 6.23 -17.53
CA ALA A 328 -18.65 7.65 -17.23
C ALA A 328 -17.21 7.97 -16.83
N PHE A 329 -16.50 7.03 -16.22
CA PHE A 329 -15.05 7.15 -15.99
C PHE A 329 -14.30 7.11 -17.31
N CYS A 330 -14.59 6.13 -18.18
CA CYS A 330 -13.92 5.98 -19.47
C CYS A 330 -14.14 7.17 -20.44
N ALA A 331 -15.25 7.88 -20.30
CA ALA A 331 -15.58 9.06 -21.12
C ALA A 331 -14.93 10.38 -20.61
N ARG A 332 -14.06 10.33 -19.60
CA ARG A 332 -13.40 11.53 -19.05
C ARG A 332 -12.31 12.05 -19.96
N ASP A 333 -12.00 13.34 -19.77
CA ASP A 333 -10.76 13.94 -20.25
C ASP A 333 -9.60 13.54 -19.32
N PHE A 334 -8.63 12.79 -19.86
CA PHE A 334 -7.40 12.37 -19.17
C PHE A 334 -6.17 13.18 -19.62
N SER A 335 -6.36 14.36 -20.25
CA SER A 335 -5.25 15.18 -20.73
C SER A 335 -4.31 15.63 -19.61
N ALA A 336 -4.84 15.85 -18.40
CA ALA A 336 -4.07 16.24 -17.22
C ALA A 336 -3.37 15.06 -16.53
N LEU A 337 -3.78 13.80 -16.82
CA LEU A 337 -3.16 12.62 -16.20
C LEU A 337 -1.75 12.43 -16.74
N ARG A 338 -0.77 12.25 -15.84
CA ARG A 338 0.65 12.12 -16.17
C ARG A 338 1.30 10.88 -15.58
N LEU A 339 0.76 10.35 -14.46
CA LEU A 339 1.36 9.24 -13.74
C LEU A 339 0.30 8.24 -13.27
N VAL A 340 0.48 6.97 -13.62
CA VAL A 340 -0.37 5.86 -13.20
C VAL A 340 0.52 4.75 -12.64
N ILE A 341 0.40 4.48 -11.34
CA ILE A 341 1.24 3.49 -10.65
C ILE A 341 0.37 2.32 -10.18
N ALA A 342 0.76 1.11 -10.51
CA ALA A 342 0.22 -0.12 -9.93
C ALA A 342 1.25 -0.76 -9.00
N GLY A 343 0.76 -1.42 -7.94
CA GLY A 343 1.60 -2.17 -7.02
C GLY A 343 0.78 -3.10 -6.14
N GLY A 344 1.46 -3.91 -5.31
CA GLY A 344 0.82 -4.81 -4.36
C GLY A 344 0.28 -6.12 -4.95
N MET A 345 0.07 -6.20 -6.25
CA MET A 345 -0.24 -7.41 -7.02
C MET A 345 0.11 -7.18 -8.49
N ALA A 346 0.31 -8.27 -9.24
CA ALA A 346 0.54 -8.19 -10.68
C ALA A 346 -0.63 -7.53 -11.40
N THR A 347 -0.32 -6.74 -12.42
CA THR A 347 -1.32 -6.14 -13.30
C THR A 347 -1.54 -7.04 -14.50
N HIS A 348 -2.78 -7.43 -14.75
CA HIS A 348 -3.09 -8.25 -15.92
C HIS A 348 -2.88 -7.45 -17.21
N THR A 349 -2.24 -8.07 -18.18
CA THR A 349 -1.93 -7.47 -19.49
C THR A 349 -3.18 -6.91 -20.17
N ALA A 350 -4.32 -7.60 -20.06
CA ALA A 350 -5.59 -7.15 -20.63
C ALA A 350 -6.09 -5.84 -19.98
N VAL A 351 -5.92 -5.71 -18.66
CA VAL A 351 -6.30 -4.49 -17.91
C VAL A 351 -5.37 -3.33 -18.29
N ALA A 352 -4.06 -3.58 -18.33
CA ALA A 352 -3.08 -2.56 -18.70
C ALA A 352 -3.29 -2.02 -20.12
N LYS A 353 -3.55 -2.92 -21.07
CA LYS A 353 -3.85 -2.54 -22.46
C LYS A 353 -5.10 -1.67 -22.55
N ARG A 354 -6.20 -2.13 -21.98
CA ARG A 354 -7.46 -1.37 -21.98
C ARG A 354 -7.34 -0.03 -21.26
N TRP A 355 -6.55 0.03 -20.18
CA TRP A 355 -6.28 1.28 -19.48
C TRP A 355 -5.57 2.29 -20.39
N LYS A 356 -4.54 1.86 -21.12
CA LYS A 356 -3.84 2.72 -22.08
C LYS A 356 -4.74 3.18 -23.22
N GLU A 357 -5.61 2.31 -23.76
CA GLU A 357 -6.60 2.66 -24.79
C GLU A 357 -7.56 3.76 -24.30
N VAL A 358 -7.99 3.72 -23.03
CA VAL A 358 -8.95 4.69 -22.45
C VAL A 358 -8.27 5.99 -22.04
N THR A 359 -7.09 5.92 -21.43
CA THR A 359 -6.45 7.10 -20.81
C THR A 359 -5.33 7.70 -21.63
N GLY A 360 -4.80 6.95 -22.59
CA GLY A 360 -3.61 7.29 -23.36
C GLY A 360 -2.30 7.10 -22.60
N LEU A 361 -2.32 6.52 -21.38
CA LEU A 361 -1.15 6.31 -20.52
C LEU A 361 -1.00 4.85 -20.11
N PRO A 362 0.23 4.31 -20.10
CA PRO A 362 0.47 2.98 -19.55
C PRO A 362 0.29 2.98 -18.02
N ILE A 363 0.06 1.80 -17.47
CA ILE A 363 0.24 1.53 -16.05
C ILE A 363 1.72 1.21 -15.82
N ILE A 364 2.36 1.93 -14.89
CA ILE A 364 3.72 1.66 -14.44
C ILE A 364 3.65 0.74 -13.23
N GLU A 365 4.29 -0.42 -13.31
CA GLU A 365 4.34 -1.33 -12.17
C GLU A 365 5.50 -1.00 -11.25
N GLY A 366 5.19 -0.98 -9.95
CA GLY A 366 6.15 -0.95 -8.87
C GLY A 366 5.96 -2.16 -7.96
N TYR A 367 7.05 -2.66 -7.44
CA TYR A 367 7.08 -3.76 -6.50
C TYR A 367 7.56 -3.31 -5.14
N GLY A 368 6.99 -3.93 -4.13
CA GLY A 368 7.39 -3.70 -2.76
C GLY A 368 6.57 -4.52 -1.77
N LEU A 369 7.02 -4.50 -0.55
CA LEU A 369 6.41 -5.20 0.58
C LEU A 369 6.51 -4.30 1.81
N THR A 370 5.67 -4.58 2.81
CA THR A 370 5.63 -3.77 4.03
C THR A 370 6.99 -3.73 4.71
N GLU A 371 7.71 -4.83 4.65
CA GLU A 371 9.06 -5.03 5.18
C GLU A 371 10.13 -4.15 4.50
N CYS A 372 9.78 -3.47 3.40
CA CYS A 372 10.66 -2.55 2.66
C CYS A 372 10.14 -1.10 2.56
N SER A 373 9.15 -0.69 3.33
CA SER A 373 8.70 0.71 3.58
C SER A 373 7.96 1.49 2.47
N PRO A 374 7.40 1.01 1.36
CA PRO A 374 7.37 -0.36 0.87
C PRO A 374 8.23 -0.60 -0.38
N VAL A 375 8.67 0.44 -1.15
CA VAL A 375 9.09 0.31 -2.55
C VAL A 375 10.49 -0.27 -2.65
N VAL A 376 10.63 -1.32 -3.45
CA VAL A 376 11.90 -1.97 -3.78
C VAL A 376 12.33 -1.62 -5.19
N SER A 377 11.42 -1.75 -6.14
CA SER A 377 11.69 -1.50 -7.56
C SER A 377 10.49 -0.86 -8.26
N ILE A 378 10.75 -0.15 -9.33
CA ILE A 378 9.74 0.45 -10.20
C ILE A 378 10.37 0.69 -11.58
N SER A 379 9.58 0.64 -12.64
CA SER A 379 10.08 0.99 -13.97
C SER A 379 10.53 2.46 -14.02
N PRO A 380 11.62 2.80 -14.73
CA PRO A 380 12.02 4.17 -14.94
C PRO A 380 10.87 5.02 -15.49
N ILE A 381 10.61 6.15 -14.84
CA ILE A 381 9.49 7.04 -15.17
C ILE A 381 10.02 8.26 -15.90
N ASN A 382 9.72 8.37 -17.19
CA ASN A 382 9.95 9.60 -17.94
C ASN A 382 8.60 10.29 -18.20
N ILE A 383 8.27 11.29 -17.37
CA ILE A 383 6.96 11.96 -17.41
C ILE A 383 6.70 12.64 -18.76
N ALA A 384 7.70 13.23 -19.40
CA ALA A 384 7.57 13.88 -20.69
C ALA A 384 7.22 12.88 -21.83
N ARG A 385 7.70 11.64 -21.71
CA ARG A 385 7.50 10.59 -22.70
C ARG A 385 6.54 9.49 -22.23
N MET A 386 5.80 9.71 -21.15
CA MET A 386 4.96 8.68 -20.53
C MET A 386 3.94 8.07 -21.52
N ARG A 387 3.37 8.90 -22.41
CA ARG A 387 2.40 8.42 -23.42
C ARG A 387 3.00 7.49 -24.49
N GLU A 388 4.33 7.55 -24.68
CA GLU A 388 5.07 6.71 -25.61
C GLU A 388 5.46 5.36 -24.98
N MET A 389 5.43 5.25 -23.66
CA MET A 389 5.80 4.03 -22.94
C MET A 389 4.73 2.95 -23.08
N GLU A 390 5.17 1.70 -22.99
CA GLU A 390 4.30 0.52 -23.01
C GLU A 390 4.32 -0.21 -21.66
N PHE A 391 3.27 -0.94 -21.38
CA PHE A 391 3.24 -1.88 -20.27
C PHE A 391 4.14 -3.08 -20.60
N THR A 392 5.08 -3.40 -19.71
CA THR A 392 6.09 -4.43 -19.95
C THR A 392 5.88 -5.71 -19.13
N GLY A 393 5.04 -5.67 -18.11
CA GLY A 393 4.91 -6.74 -17.11
C GLY A 393 6.16 -6.92 -16.25
N SER A 394 7.09 -5.94 -16.28
CA SER A 394 8.25 -5.88 -15.39
C SER A 394 7.93 -4.97 -14.21
N ILE A 395 8.40 -5.37 -13.03
CA ILE A 395 8.38 -4.52 -11.84
C ILE A 395 9.48 -3.45 -11.84
N GLY A 396 10.15 -3.26 -12.97
CA GLY A 396 11.19 -2.26 -13.17
C GLY A 396 12.54 -2.68 -12.63
N VAL A 397 13.29 -1.71 -12.15
CA VAL A 397 14.64 -1.86 -11.61
C VAL A 397 14.70 -1.41 -10.14
N PRO A 398 15.64 -1.93 -9.34
CA PRO A 398 15.82 -1.51 -7.95
C PRO A 398 15.97 0.01 -7.81
N LEU A 399 15.43 0.58 -6.74
CA LEU A 399 15.58 1.99 -6.40
C LEU A 399 17.01 2.32 -5.90
N PRO A 400 17.42 3.61 -5.85
CA PRO A 400 18.70 4.02 -5.27
C PRO A 400 18.98 3.38 -3.91
N SER A 401 20.24 3.03 -3.64
CA SER A 401 20.68 2.34 -2.41
C SER A 401 20.00 1.01 -2.13
N THR A 402 19.35 0.41 -3.13
CA THR A 402 18.71 -0.91 -3.02
C THR A 402 19.54 -1.95 -3.74
N TRP A 403 19.90 -3.00 -3.03
CA TRP A 403 20.57 -4.17 -3.57
C TRP A 403 19.60 -5.32 -3.68
N VAL A 404 19.69 -6.07 -4.76
CA VAL A 404 18.89 -7.28 -4.99
C VAL A 404 19.77 -8.42 -5.45
N ARG A 405 19.39 -9.64 -5.07
CA ARG A 405 19.97 -10.88 -5.58
C ARG A 405 18.88 -11.95 -5.69
N PHE A 406 19.15 -12.97 -6.47
CA PHE A 406 18.24 -14.08 -6.66
C PHE A 406 18.91 -15.36 -6.17
N ILE A 407 18.22 -16.14 -5.33
CA ILE A 407 18.72 -17.37 -4.74
C ILE A 407 17.94 -18.53 -5.33
N ARG A 408 18.67 -19.47 -5.95
CA ARG A 408 18.10 -20.71 -6.50
C ARG A 408 17.63 -21.65 -5.39
N GLU A 409 16.93 -22.71 -5.75
CA GLU A 409 16.45 -23.73 -4.81
C GLU A 409 17.60 -24.50 -4.11
N ASP A 410 18.78 -24.59 -4.75
CA ASP A 410 19.97 -25.19 -4.19
C ASP A 410 20.73 -24.27 -3.19
N GLY A 411 20.26 -23.04 -3.01
CA GLY A 411 20.83 -22.04 -2.12
C GLY A 411 21.94 -21.19 -2.75
N GLU A 412 22.30 -21.43 -4.01
CA GLU A 412 23.30 -20.67 -4.74
C GLU A 412 22.73 -19.42 -5.39
N LEU A 413 23.60 -18.46 -5.72
CA LEU A 413 23.20 -17.27 -6.49
C LEU A 413 22.79 -17.68 -7.91
N ALA A 414 21.66 -17.17 -8.35
CA ALA A 414 21.22 -17.26 -9.73
C ALA A 414 21.99 -16.27 -10.61
N ASP A 415 22.36 -16.70 -11.81
CA ASP A 415 22.93 -15.82 -12.82
C ASP A 415 21.84 -14.94 -13.47
N THR A 416 22.26 -13.90 -14.21
CA THR A 416 21.35 -13.06 -14.97
C THR A 416 20.57 -13.93 -15.96
N GLY A 417 19.24 -13.78 -15.97
CA GLY A 417 18.32 -14.60 -16.78
C GLY A 417 17.86 -15.88 -16.09
N GLU A 418 18.43 -16.27 -14.95
CA GLU A 418 17.96 -17.41 -14.16
C GLU A 418 16.94 -17.01 -13.11
N GLN A 419 16.03 -17.93 -12.79
CA GLN A 419 15.04 -17.74 -11.75
C GLN A 419 15.60 -18.03 -10.36
N GLY A 420 15.18 -17.24 -9.38
CA GLY A 420 15.49 -17.46 -7.98
C GLY A 420 14.55 -16.68 -7.06
N GLU A 421 14.64 -16.98 -5.76
CA GLU A 421 13.98 -16.19 -4.74
C GLU A 421 14.64 -14.82 -4.64
N LEU A 422 13.85 -13.76 -4.82
CA LEU A 422 14.31 -12.39 -4.70
C LEU A 422 14.68 -12.08 -3.24
N GLN A 423 15.93 -11.67 -3.02
CA GLN A 423 16.36 -11.08 -1.76
C GLN A 423 16.71 -9.61 -1.96
N VAL A 424 16.41 -8.81 -0.93
CA VAL A 424 16.54 -7.36 -0.95
C VAL A 424 17.37 -6.88 0.23
N ARG A 425 18.29 -5.94 -0.01
CA ARG A 425 19.04 -5.23 1.03
C ARG A 425 19.03 -3.74 0.73
N GLY A 426 18.82 -2.91 1.76
CA GLY A 426 18.84 -1.45 1.61
C GLY A 426 18.34 -0.72 2.86
N PRO A 427 18.50 0.60 2.93
CA PRO A 427 18.16 1.38 4.11
C PRO A 427 16.63 1.40 4.40
N GLN A 428 15.80 1.06 3.42
CA GLN A 428 14.34 0.96 3.56
C GLN A 428 13.88 -0.37 4.18
N VAL A 429 14.76 -1.37 4.36
CA VAL A 429 14.41 -2.68 4.92
C VAL A 429 14.16 -2.55 6.42
N MET A 430 13.11 -3.21 6.90
CA MET A 430 12.63 -3.20 8.28
C MET A 430 13.71 -3.57 9.31
N GLN A 431 13.49 -3.18 10.56
CA GLN A 431 14.31 -3.66 11.68
C GLN A 431 13.95 -5.11 12.11
N GLY A 432 12.81 -5.63 11.67
CA GLY A 432 12.30 -6.96 12.00
C GLY A 432 10.82 -6.96 12.35
N TYR A 433 10.33 -8.08 12.85
CA TYR A 433 8.96 -8.22 13.34
C TYR A 433 8.88 -8.00 14.84
N TRP A 434 7.92 -7.19 15.27
CA TRP A 434 7.69 -6.83 16.67
C TRP A 434 7.47 -8.05 17.55
N LYS A 435 8.34 -8.24 18.54
CA LYS A 435 8.33 -9.40 19.47
C LYS A 435 8.40 -10.78 18.79
N ARG A 436 8.96 -10.87 17.59
CA ARG A 436 9.06 -12.10 16.80
C ARG A 436 10.50 -12.33 16.31
N PRO A 437 11.47 -12.56 17.21
CA PRO A 437 12.88 -12.70 16.81
C PRO A 437 13.15 -13.91 15.92
N LYS A 438 12.40 -15.01 16.08
CA LYS A 438 12.56 -16.21 15.24
C LYS A 438 12.11 -15.94 13.82
N GLU A 439 10.88 -15.44 13.65
CA GLU A 439 10.34 -15.10 12.33
C GLU A 439 11.12 -13.97 11.66
N THR A 440 11.76 -13.09 12.44
CA THR A 440 12.70 -12.09 11.91
C THR A 440 13.94 -12.76 11.33
N ALA A 441 14.55 -13.68 12.05
CA ALA A 441 15.77 -14.39 11.60
C ALA A 441 15.50 -15.33 10.40
N GLU A 442 14.26 -15.78 10.21
CA GLU A 442 13.87 -16.56 9.02
C GLU A 442 13.80 -15.70 7.75
N MET A 443 13.50 -14.41 7.88
CA MET A 443 13.30 -13.51 6.75
C MET A 443 14.47 -12.56 6.51
N LEU A 444 15.18 -12.16 7.57
CA LEU A 444 16.25 -11.19 7.55
C LEU A 444 17.52 -11.83 8.10
N ASP A 445 18.54 -11.99 7.24
CA ASP A 445 19.82 -12.57 7.64
C ASP A 445 20.73 -11.57 8.39
N ALA A 446 21.84 -12.06 8.91
CA ALA A 446 22.81 -11.25 9.66
C ALA A 446 23.53 -10.18 8.80
N GLU A 447 23.50 -10.31 7.48
CA GLU A 447 24.09 -9.37 6.52
C GLU A 447 23.08 -8.30 6.08
N GLY A 448 21.82 -8.38 6.53
CA GLY A 448 20.74 -7.46 6.21
C GLY A 448 20.00 -7.79 4.90
N TRP A 449 20.11 -9.01 4.39
CA TRP A 449 19.32 -9.46 3.25
C TRP A 449 17.96 -9.99 3.71
N LEU A 450 16.93 -9.40 3.15
CA LEU A 450 15.55 -9.80 3.36
C LEU A 450 15.11 -10.77 2.27
N SER A 451 14.74 -11.99 2.65
CA SER A 451 14.08 -12.98 1.77
C SER A 451 12.62 -12.59 1.56
N THR A 452 12.24 -12.31 0.32
CA THR A 452 10.88 -11.78 0.03
C THR A 452 9.81 -12.88 -0.07
N GLY A 453 10.24 -14.11 -0.35
CA GLY A 453 9.36 -15.22 -0.70
C GLY A 453 8.76 -15.10 -2.10
N ASP A 454 9.20 -14.14 -2.90
CA ASP A 454 8.77 -13.94 -4.28
C ASP A 454 9.85 -14.48 -5.22
N ILE A 455 9.45 -15.25 -6.23
CA ILE A 455 10.33 -15.79 -7.28
C ILE A 455 10.35 -14.82 -8.45
N GLY A 456 11.53 -14.52 -8.95
CA GLY A 456 11.71 -13.61 -10.07
C GLY A 456 12.94 -13.92 -10.89
N VAL A 457 13.15 -13.10 -11.91
CA VAL A 457 14.30 -13.13 -12.82
C VAL A 457 14.69 -11.70 -13.16
N MET A 458 15.99 -11.45 -13.29
CA MET A 458 16.54 -10.18 -13.76
C MET A 458 17.11 -10.37 -15.17
N ASP A 459 16.77 -9.48 -16.10
CA ASP A 459 17.35 -9.48 -17.43
C ASP A 459 18.72 -8.76 -17.47
N GLU A 460 19.43 -8.84 -18.62
CA GLU A 460 20.74 -8.21 -18.83
C GLU A 460 20.75 -6.68 -18.70
N ARG A 461 19.57 -6.05 -18.74
CA ARG A 461 19.39 -4.60 -18.56
C ARG A 461 19.07 -4.23 -17.12
N GLY A 462 18.99 -5.23 -16.21
CA GLY A 462 18.64 -5.04 -14.80
C GLY A 462 17.15 -4.97 -14.49
N TYR A 463 16.26 -5.21 -15.48
CA TYR A 463 14.82 -5.24 -15.24
C TYR A 463 14.39 -6.54 -14.60
N ILE A 464 13.58 -6.43 -13.57
CA ILE A 464 13.07 -7.56 -12.80
C ILE A 464 11.67 -7.92 -13.29
N ARG A 465 11.43 -9.20 -13.50
CA ARG A 465 10.10 -9.77 -13.70
C ARG A 465 9.82 -10.76 -12.57
N LEU A 466 8.72 -10.55 -11.86
CA LEU A 466 8.23 -11.54 -10.91
C LEU A 466 7.51 -12.66 -11.65
N VAL A 467 7.76 -13.87 -11.19
CA VAL A 467 7.10 -15.07 -11.69
C VAL A 467 5.89 -15.38 -10.80
N ASP A 468 6.11 -15.63 -9.51
CA ASP A 468 5.05 -15.81 -8.50
C ASP A 468 5.64 -15.87 -7.08
N ARG A 469 4.78 -16.19 -6.11
CA ARG A 469 5.21 -16.48 -4.74
C ARG A 469 5.61 -17.93 -4.57
N LYS A 470 6.74 -18.17 -3.93
CA LYS A 470 7.27 -19.50 -3.63
C LYS A 470 6.21 -20.43 -3.01
N LYS A 471 5.40 -19.94 -2.09
CA LYS A 471 4.34 -20.68 -1.39
C LYS A 471 3.02 -20.86 -2.17
N ASP A 472 2.79 -20.10 -3.22
CA ASP A 472 1.61 -20.18 -4.08
C ASP A 472 1.86 -21.04 -5.32
N MET A 473 3.13 -21.40 -5.58
CA MET A 473 3.54 -22.30 -6.65
C MET A 473 2.81 -23.65 -6.55
N ILE A 474 2.35 -24.16 -7.67
CA ILE A 474 1.63 -25.42 -7.81
C ILE A 474 2.60 -26.46 -8.37
N LEU A 475 2.77 -27.58 -7.69
CA LEU A 475 3.70 -28.61 -8.11
C LEU A 475 2.97 -29.72 -8.90
N VAL A 476 2.95 -29.59 -10.22
CA VAL A 476 2.27 -30.55 -11.12
C VAL A 476 3.28 -31.55 -11.68
N SER A 477 3.27 -32.79 -11.25
CA SER A 477 4.19 -33.87 -11.72
C SER A 477 5.67 -33.45 -11.64
N GLY A 478 6.07 -32.69 -10.60
CA GLY A 478 7.43 -32.21 -10.43
C GLY A 478 7.75 -30.92 -11.21
N PHE A 479 6.81 -30.36 -11.96
CA PHE A 479 6.97 -29.08 -12.66
C PHE A 479 6.38 -27.95 -11.83
N ASN A 480 7.16 -26.87 -11.68
CA ASN A 480 6.71 -25.63 -11.06
C ASN A 480 5.72 -24.91 -11.99
N VAL A 481 4.49 -24.75 -11.53
CA VAL A 481 3.42 -24.02 -12.22
C VAL A 481 3.02 -22.81 -11.40
N TYR A 482 3.02 -21.68 -12.04
CA TYR A 482 2.82 -20.39 -11.38
C TYR A 482 1.40 -19.86 -11.62
N PRO A 483 0.60 -19.65 -10.56
CA PRO A 483 -0.76 -19.13 -10.65
C PRO A 483 -0.89 -17.85 -11.49
N ASN A 484 0.03 -16.89 -11.34
CA ASN A 484 -0.05 -15.61 -12.06
C ASN A 484 -0.02 -15.80 -13.59
N GLU A 485 0.78 -16.72 -14.11
CA GLU A 485 0.85 -17.02 -15.55
C GLU A 485 -0.49 -17.53 -16.07
N ILE A 486 -1.14 -18.38 -15.29
CA ILE A 486 -2.45 -18.95 -15.67
C ILE A 486 -3.54 -17.89 -15.57
N GLU A 487 -3.53 -17.10 -14.50
CA GLU A 487 -4.48 -16.02 -14.28
C GLU A 487 -4.41 -14.97 -15.39
N ASP A 488 -3.19 -14.60 -15.83
CA ASP A 488 -3.01 -13.64 -16.93
C ASP A 488 -3.58 -14.17 -18.24
N VAL A 489 -3.31 -15.43 -18.59
CA VAL A 489 -3.86 -16.06 -19.78
C VAL A 489 -5.39 -16.14 -19.72
N VAL A 490 -5.96 -16.60 -18.62
CA VAL A 490 -7.42 -16.73 -18.46
C VAL A 490 -8.09 -15.36 -18.50
N ALA A 491 -7.47 -14.33 -17.91
CA ALA A 491 -7.99 -12.96 -17.91
C ALA A 491 -8.02 -12.31 -19.32
N MET A 492 -7.26 -12.81 -20.28
CA MET A 492 -7.35 -12.35 -21.69
C MET A 492 -8.67 -12.74 -22.36
N HIS A 493 -9.38 -13.75 -21.85
CA HIS A 493 -10.64 -14.18 -22.43
C HIS A 493 -11.75 -13.15 -22.12
N PRO A 494 -12.46 -12.60 -23.15
CA PRO A 494 -13.40 -11.49 -22.99
C PRO A 494 -14.60 -11.78 -22.08
N GLY A 495 -14.96 -13.06 -21.92
CA GLY A 495 -16.03 -13.52 -21.04
C GLY A 495 -15.64 -13.63 -19.55
N VAL A 496 -14.38 -13.40 -19.19
CA VAL A 496 -13.85 -13.49 -17.82
C VAL A 496 -13.88 -12.11 -17.16
N GLY A 497 -14.44 -12.03 -15.97
CA GLY A 497 -14.44 -10.82 -15.13
C GLY A 497 -13.29 -10.83 -14.12
N GLU A 498 -13.18 -11.93 -13.35
CA GLU A 498 -12.08 -12.15 -12.40
C GLU A 498 -11.66 -13.62 -12.46
N VAL A 499 -10.40 -13.88 -12.12
CA VAL A 499 -9.86 -15.24 -12.04
C VAL A 499 -8.86 -15.35 -10.90
N ALA A 500 -8.82 -16.53 -10.29
CA ALA A 500 -7.75 -16.98 -9.41
C ALA A 500 -7.38 -18.42 -9.73
N ALA A 501 -6.09 -18.74 -9.70
CA ALA A 501 -5.57 -20.08 -9.85
C ALA A 501 -5.00 -20.59 -8.53
N VAL A 502 -5.29 -21.86 -8.20
CA VAL A 502 -4.80 -22.53 -6.99
C VAL A 502 -4.44 -23.97 -7.30
N GLY A 503 -3.50 -24.52 -6.53
CA GLY A 503 -3.23 -25.95 -6.50
C GLY A 503 -4.29 -26.69 -5.70
N VAL A 504 -4.70 -27.86 -6.19
CA VAL A 504 -5.52 -28.83 -5.46
C VAL A 504 -4.81 -30.17 -5.48
N GLU A 505 -4.86 -30.90 -4.38
CA GLU A 505 -4.23 -32.20 -4.27
C GLU A 505 -4.74 -33.19 -5.32
N ASP A 506 -3.83 -33.92 -5.92
CA ASP A 506 -4.09 -34.97 -6.91
C ASP A 506 -3.18 -36.16 -6.63
N GLY A 507 -3.77 -37.32 -6.40
CA GLY A 507 -3.04 -38.53 -6.01
C GLY A 507 -2.07 -39.10 -7.06
N VAL A 508 -2.10 -38.57 -8.30
CA VAL A 508 -1.24 -39.03 -9.41
C VAL A 508 -0.12 -38.02 -9.69
N THR A 509 -0.42 -36.74 -9.60
CA THR A 509 0.49 -35.67 -10.04
C THR A 509 1.02 -34.80 -8.91
N GLY A 510 0.68 -35.10 -7.66
CA GLY A 510 0.92 -34.26 -6.49
C GLY A 510 -0.13 -33.15 -6.38
N GLU A 511 -0.13 -32.20 -7.29
CA GLU A 511 -1.16 -31.17 -7.41
C GLU A 511 -1.68 -31.05 -8.85
N ARG A 512 -2.85 -30.42 -8.98
CA ARG A 512 -3.45 -29.98 -10.24
C ARG A 512 -3.89 -28.55 -10.16
N VAL A 513 -3.85 -27.88 -11.30
CA VAL A 513 -4.34 -26.51 -11.41
C VAL A 513 -5.86 -26.49 -11.39
N LYS A 514 -6.42 -25.72 -10.47
CA LYS A 514 -7.82 -25.32 -10.43
C LYS A 514 -7.92 -23.81 -10.63
N ILE A 515 -8.82 -23.38 -11.51
CA ILE A 515 -9.16 -21.96 -11.64
C ILE A 515 -10.57 -21.69 -11.12
N ILE A 516 -10.71 -20.55 -10.45
CA ILE A 516 -11.99 -20.01 -9.99
C ILE A 516 -12.25 -18.75 -10.80
N VAL A 517 -13.34 -18.74 -11.55
CA VAL A 517 -13.67 -17.69 -12.53
C VAL A 517 -14.97 -17.01 -12.16
N VAL A 518 -14.94 -15.67 -12.05
CA VAL A 518 -16.14 -14.84 -12.02
C VAL A 518 -16.47 -14.47 -13.47
N ARG A 519 -17.63 -14.94 -13.94
CA ARG A 519 -18.05 -14.70 -15.31
C ARG A 519 -18.46 -13.27 -15.55
N LYS A 520 -18.00 -12.68 -16.65
CA LYS A 520 -18.53 -11.46 -17.24
C LYS A 520 -19.64 -11.78 -18.25
N ASP A 521 -19.41 -12.84 -19.06
CA ASP A 521 -20.44 -13.41 -19.91
C ASP A 521 -21.07 -14.63 -19.22
N PRO A 522 -22.38 -14.60 -18.92
CA PRO A 522 -23.08 -15.74 -18.30
C PRO A 522 -23.01 -17.05 -19.10
N ASN A 523 -22.82 -16.96 -20.43
CA ASN A 523 -22.77 -18.11 -21.33
C ASN A 523 -21.37 -18.69 -21.47
N LEU A 524 -20.36 -18.12 -20.84
CA LEU A 524 -18.99 -18.64 -20.87
C LEU A 524 -18.95 -20.05 -20.31
N THR A 525 -18.46 -21.01 -21.11
CA THR A 525 -18.36 -22.43 -20.71
C THR A 525 -16.93 -22.79 -20.29
N GLN A 526 -16.82 -23.94 -19.60
CA GLN A 526 -15.52 -24.49 -19.23
C GLN A 526 -14.70 -24.86 -20.47
N GLU A 527 -15.34 -25.42 -21.49
CA GLU A 527 -14.69 -25.85 -22.73
C GLU A 527 -14.05 -24.66 -23.46
N GLN A 528 -14.73 -23.52 -23.48
CA GLN A 528 -14.20 -22.28 -24.09
C GLN A 528 -12.96 -21.78 -23.36
N ILE A 529 -12.98 -21.76 -22.01
CA ILE A 529 -11.81 -21.37 -21.22
C ILE A 529 -10.66 -22.33 -21.43
N LEU A 530 -10.92 -23.65 -21.38
CA LEU A 530 -9.88 -24.65 -21.55
C LEU A 530 -9.31 -24.64 -22.99
N ALA A 531 -10.14 -24.38 -24.00
CA ALA A 531 -9.67 -24.19 -25.37
C ALA A 531 -8.74 -23.00 -25.47
N HIS A 532 -9.15 -21.85 -24.91
CA HIS A 532 -8.31 -20.67 -24.82
C HIS A 532 -6.98 -20.93 -24.09
N CYS A 533 -7.01 -21.58 -22.94
CA CYS A 533 -5.77 -21.92 -22.22
C CYS A 533 -4.82 -22.79 -23.04
N ARG A 534 -5.32 -23.75 -23.83
CA ARG A 534 -4.48 -24.63 -24.68
C ARG A 534 -3.75 -23.89 -25.79
N GLU A 535 -4.22 -22.72 -26.20
CA GLU A 535 -3.55 -21.89 -27.22
C GLU A 535 -2.29 -21.20 -26.65
N TYR A 536 -2.23 -20.95 -25.33
CA TYR A 536 -1.19 -20.14 -24.70
C TYR A 536 -0.35 -20.91 -23.68
N LEU A 537 -0.87 -22.01 -23.11
CA LEU A 537 -0.23 -22.75 -22.02
C LEU A 537 0.20 -24.15 -22.43
N THR A 538 1.38 -24.56 -21.94
CA THR A 538 1.84 -25.96 -22.03
C THR A 538 0.89 -26.88 -21.29
N GLY A 539 0.70 -28.09 -21.75
CA GLY A 539 -0.34 -29.03 -21.29
C GLY A 539 -0.42 -29.23 -19.77
N TYR A 540 0.71 -29.30 -19.05
CA TYR A 540 0.71 -29.46 -17.59
C TYR A 540 0.28 -28.20 -16.84
N LYS A 541 0.29 -27.02 -17.47
CA LYS A 541 -0.19 -25.74 -16.93
C LYS A 541 -1.68 -25.52 -17.19
N VAL A 542 -2.29 -26.24 -18.15
CA VAL A 542 -3.72 -26.10 -18.46
C VAL A 542 -4.55 -26.53 -17.27
N PRO A 543 -5.50 -25.68 -16.80
CA PRO A 543 -6.33 -26.02 -15.65
C PRO A 543 -7.07 -27.34 -15.83
N ARG A 544 -7.07 -28.17 -14.79
CA ARG A 544 -7.85 -29.41 -14.75
C ARG A 544 -9.28 -29.16 -14.27
N TYR A 545 -9.43 -28.21 -13.36
CA TYR A 545 -10.71 -27.88 -12.75
C TYR A 545 -11.04 -26.40 -12.99
N VAL A 546 -12.30 -26.16 -13.36
CA VAL A 546 -12.85 -24.81 -13.54
C VAL A 546 -14.08 -24.67 -12.66
N GLU A 547 -14.01 -23.75 -11.70
CA GLU A 547 -15.13 -23.40 -10.83
C GLU A 547 -15.66 -22.02 -11.26
N PHE A 548 -16.94 -21.93 -11.57
CA PHE A 548 -17.57 -20.65 -11.87
C PHE A 548 -18.26 -20.08 -10.62
N ARG A 549 -18.11 -18.79 -10.41
CA ARG A 549 -18.78 -18.04 -9.35
C ARG A 549 -19.52 -16.83 -9.93
N THR A 550 -20.60 -16.47 -9.23
CA THR A 550 -21.35 -15.22 -9.47
C THR A 550 -20.91 -14.11 -8.51
N ALA A 551 -20.44 -14.48 -7.32
CA ALA A 551 -19.89 -13.54 -6.34
C ALA A 551 -18.44 -13.21 -6.66
N GLU A 552 -18.01 -12.00 -6.32
CA GLU A 552 -16.61 -11.59 -6.40
C GLU A 552 -15.69 -12.55 -5.63
N LEU A 553 -14.43 -12.67 -6.09
CA LEU A 553 -13.41 -13.41 -5.38
C LEU A 553 -13.12 -12.77 -4.01
N PRO A 554 -12.78 -13.57 -2.98
CA PRO A 554 -12.36 -13.02 -1.70
C PRO A 554 -11.08 -12.19 -1.87
N LYS A 555 -11.10 -10.98 -1.35
CA LYS A 555 -10.00 -10.00 -1.49
C LYS A 555 -9.59 -9.43 -0.15
N THR A 556 -8.33 -9.03 -0.07
CA THR A 556 -7.85 -8.15 1.00
C THR A 556 -8.53 -6.77 0.90
N THR A 557 -8.34 -5.94 1.90
CA THR A 557 -8.86 -4.56 1.91
C THR A 557 -8.25 -3.66 0.82
N VAL A 558 -7.03 -4.00 0.38
CA VAL A 558 -6.36 -3.33 -0.75
C VAL A 558 -6.74 -3.92 -2.11
N GLY A 559 -7.65 -4.91 -2.16
CA GLY A 559 -8.15 -5.48 -3.41
C GLY A 559 -7.38 -6.69 -3.94
N LYS A 560 -6.37 -7.21 -3.21
CA LYS A 560 -5.63 -8.42 -3.59
C LYS A 560 -6.46 -9.67 -3.34
N VAL A 561 -6.53 -10.59 -4.31
CA VAL A 561 -7.23 -11.85 -4.18
C VAL A 561 -6.59 -12.75 -3.10
N LEU A 562 -7.41 -13.32 -2.24
CA LEU A 562 -7.01 -14.21 -1.15
C LEU A 562 -7.06 -15.67 -1.62
N ARG A 563 -6.01 -16.14 -2.32
CA ARG A 563 -5.93 -17.51 -2.85
C ARG A 563 -6.12 -18.58 -1.75
N ARG A 564 -5.66 -18.34 -0.52
CA ARG A 564 -5.86 -19.27 0.61
C ARG A 564 -7.32 -19.55 0.96
N ALA A 565 -8.21 -18.61 0.67
CA ALA A 565 -9.65 -18.77 0.90
C ALA A 565 -10.35 -19.49 -0.27
N LEU A 566 -9.59 -19.90 -1.30
CA LEU A 566 -10.05 -20.54 -2.52
C LEU A 566 -9.50 -21.98 -2.70
N ARG A 567 -8.53 -22.36 -1.85
CA ARG A 567 -8.01 -23.73 -1.74
C ARG A 567 -8.97 -24.66 -1.03
#